data_eaf64ad3d898732339b5a72c62eeffce
#
_entry.id   eaf64ad3d898732339b5a72c62eeffce
#
_cell.length_a   1.000
_cell.length_b   1.000
_cell.length_c   1.000
_cell.angle_alpha   90.00
_cell.angle_beta   90.00
_cell.angle_gamma   90.00
#
_symmetry.space_group_name_H-M   'P 1'
#
loop_
_entity.id
_entity.type
_entity.pdbx_description
1 polymer ?
#
loop_
_entity_poly.entity_id
_entity_poly.type
_entity_poly.pdbx_seq_one_letter_code
_entity_poly.pdbx_strand_id
1 'polypeptide(L)'
;MEIVKCKNLTKNFSRLVALDNIDLSIEAGQPIALVGPNGAGKTTLISVISGFIRPTKGNVKVFGARPGSASSKNRFSVLPQDAQFDPNFTVGSQLKLYAKLRGLRSADAEVQRVLGLVQLQDRIRSKPEDLSHGMRKRLLIAQALLGTPELIILDEPTAGIDPPNARLIRDLIVAESGNTTFIVSSHNLDELEKVCNRVIHLTDGRLVSQGVISDTATEEGFLTVATDSNISHVIQSLAGLINVTENQGNEYILEFNHQTNPQFHISLLQILADENIRYKRLINGRTLEEKMYSSNAVN
;
A
#
# COMPACT_ATOMS: atom_id res chain seq x y z
N MET A 1 -9.22 13.57 10.95
CA MET A 1 -9.28 14.79 10.07
C MET A 1 -9.20 14.33 8.63
N GLU A 2 -10.17 14.74 7.77
CA GLU A 2 -10.19 14.41 6.33
C GLU A 2 -9.04 15.15 5.63
N ILE A 3 -8.16 14.41 4.96
CA ILE A 3 -6.98 14.95 4.27
C ILE A 3 -7.13 14.92 2.74
N VAL A 4 -7.87 13.94 2.19
CA VAL A 4 -8.22 13.88 0.78
C VAL A 4 -9.72 13.65 0.64
N LYS A 5 -10.36 14.41 -0.26
CA LYS A 5 -11.76 14.24 -0.62
C LYS A 5 -11.93 14.35 -2.12
N CYS A 6 -12.49 13.31 -2.73
CA CYS A 6 -12.93 13.28 -4.12
C CYS A 6 -14.46 13.18 -4.14
N LYS A 7 -15.12 13.95 -5.02
CA LYS A 7 -16.56 13.88 -5.26
C LYS A 7 -16.83 13.80 -6.75
N ASN A 8 -17.53 12.72 -7.17
CA ASN A 8 -17.89 12.40 -8.56
C ASN A 8 -16.68 12.58 -9.51
N LEU A 9 -15.49 12.17 -9.04
CA LEU A 9 -14.23 12.41 -9.73
C LEU A 9 -14.16 11.55 -11.00
N THR A 10 -14.08 12.19 -12.15
CA THR A 10 -13.93 11.54 -13.46
C THR A 10 -12.73 12.09 -14.20
N LYS A 11 -11.94 11.22 -14.80
CA LYS A 11 -10.80 11.58 -15.67
C LYS A 11 -10.84 10.82 -16.97
N ASN A 12 -10.92 11.55 -18.07
CA ASN A 12 -10.88 11.01 -19.42
C ASN A 12 -9.61 11.45 -20.12
N PHE A 13 -9.02 10.55 -20.89
CA PHE A 13 -7.95 10.81 -21.85
C PHE A 13 -8.48 10.42 -23.24
N SER A 14 -8.85 11.39 -24.04
CA SER A 14 -9.49 11.17 -25.33
C SER A 14 -10.71 10.24 -25.21
N ARG A 15 -10.60 9.00 -25.68
CA ARG A 15 -11.65 7.98 -25.63
C ARG A 15 -11.59 7.07 -24.39
N LEU A 16 -10.52 7.12 -23.62
CA LEU A 16 -10.32 6.27 -22.44
C LEU A 16 -10.85 6.96 -21.19
N VAL A 17 -11.78 6.34 -20.50
CA VAL A 17 -12.20 6.74 -19.14
C VAL A 17 -11.24 6.09 -18.14
N ALA A 18 -10.30 6.86 -17.62
CA ALA A 18 -9.29 6.36 -16.69
C ALA A 18 -9.75 6.39 -15.23
N LEU A 19 -10.68 7.30 -14.88
CA LEU A 19 -11.39 7.31 -13.60
C LEU A 19 -12.86 7.62 -13.90
N ASP A 20 -13.78 6.87 -13.30
CA ASP A 20 -15.20 6.97 -13.53
C ASP A 20 -15.95 7.15 -12.20
N ASN A 21 -16.41 8.38 -11.96
CA ASN A 21 -17.29 8.74 -10.84
C ASN A 21 -16.76 8.28 -9.46
N ILE A 22 -15.50 8.57 -9.13
CA ILE A 22 -14.89 8.20 -7.86
C ILE A 22 -15.36 9.14 -6.74
N ASP A 23 -15.99 8.57 -5.71
CA ASP A 23 -16.24 9.20 -4.42
C ASP A 23 -15.31 8.58 -3.38
N LEU A 24 -14.35 9.37 -2.86
CA LEU A 24 -13.30 8.90 -1.97
C LEU A 24 -13.07 9.90 -0.85
N SER A 25 -12.99 9.40 0.38
CA SER A 25 -12.57 10.18 1.55
C SER A 25 -11.44 9.48 2.27
N ILE A 26 -10.33 10.19 2.50
CA ILE A 26 -9.17 9.70 3.25
C ILE A 26 -8.96 10.58 4.47
N GLU A 27 -8.92 9.96 5.63
CA GLU A 27 -8.59 10.61 6.89
C GLU A 27 -7.11 10.45 7.22
N ALA A 28 -6.57 11.42 7.99
CA ALA A 28 -5.22 11.33 8.53
C ALA A 28 -5.08 10.12 9.45
N GLY A 29 -3.91 9.51 9.46
CA GLY A 29 -3.59 8.39 10.34
C GLY A 29 -2.81 7.28 9.64
N GLN A 30 -3.28 6.07 9.76
CA GLN A 30 -2.61 4.83 9.35
C GLN A 30 -2.32 4.75 7.84
N PRO A 31 -1.27 4.03 7.43
CA PRO A 31 -0.97 3.78 6.03
C PRO A 31 -2.13 3.10 5.29
N ILE A 32 -2.34 3.50 4.05
CA ILE A 32 -3.44 3.08 3.20
C ILE A 32 -2.87 2.42 1.95
N ALA A 33 -3.32 1.21 1.66
CA ALA A 33 -3.02 0.50 0.43
C ALA A 33 -3.90 1.01 -0.72
N LEU A 34 -3.31 1.38 -1.85
CA LEU A 34 -4.02 1.64 -3.09
C LEU A 34 -3.77 0.46 -4.04
N VAL A 35 -4.79 -0.36 -4.22
CA VAL A 35 -4.68 -1.64 -4.93
C VAL A 35 -5.55 -1.69 -6.17
N GLY A 36 -5.23 -2.60 -7.07
CA GLY A 36 -5.97 -2.86 -8.31
C GLY A 36 -5.05 -3.36 -9.41
N PRO A 37 -5.59 -4.00 -10.46
CA PRO A 37 -4.81 -4.49 -11.58
C PRO A 37 -4.09 -3.37 -12.35
N ASN A 38 -3.19 -3.73 -13.25
CA ASN A 38 -2.58 -2.77 -14.16
C ASN A 38 -3.67 -2.13 -15.03
N GLY A 39 -3.60 -0.80 -15.17
CA GLY A 39 -4.64 -0.04 -15.89
C GLY A 39 -5.87 0.33 -15.05
N ALA A 40 -6.00 -0.11 -13.80
CA ALA A 40 -7.13 0.21 -12.93
C ALA A 40 -7.32 1.69 -12.60
N GLY A 41 -6.36 2.57 -12.95
CA GLY A 41 -6.46 4.01 -12.72
C GLY A 41 -5.66 4.51 -11.50
N LYS A 42 -4.88 3.66 -10.82
CA LYS A 42 -4.10 4.01 -9.61
C LYS A 42 -3.20 5.24 -9.83
N THR A 43 -2.31 5.19 -10.80
CA THR A 43 -1.41 6.31 -11.14
C THR A 43 -2.17 7.56 -11.59
N THR A 44 -3.33 7.37 -12.26
CA THR A 44 -4.20 8.50 -12.65
C THR A 44 -4.81 9.14 -11.41
N LEU A 45 -5.32 8.36 -10.46
CA LEU A 45 -5.86 8.88 -9.19
C LEU A 45 -4.77 9.61 -8.40
N ILE A 46 -3.59 9.03 -8.26
CA ILE A 46 -2.41 9.67 -7.65
C ILE A 46 -2.12 11.01 -8.33
N SER A 47 -2.07 11.05 -9.66
CA SER A 47 -1.78 12.26 -10.43
C SER A 47 -2.82 13.35 -10.24
N VAL A 48 -4.10 12.98 -10.10
CA VAL A 48 -5.18 13.94 -9.83
C VAL A 48 -5.10 14.48 -8.39
N ILE A 49 -4.93 13.60 -7.40
CA ILE A 49 -4.78 14.00 -5.99
C ILE A 49 -3.53 14.87 -5.81
N SER A 50 -2.46 14.60 -6.53
CA SER A 50 -1.22 15.37 -6.50
C SER A 50 -1.32 16.72 -7.21
N GLY A 51 -2.36 16.92 -8.03
CA GLY A 51 -2.53 18.14 -8.83
C GLY A 51 -1.68 18.18 -10.09
N PHE A 52 -1.02 17.09 -10.47
CA PHE A 52 -0.25 16.98 -11.72
C PHE A 52 -1.18 17.06 -12.95
N ILE A 53 -2.38 16.49 -12.82
CA ILE A 53 -3.42 16.58 -13.85
C ILE A 53 -4.74 17.04 -13.24
N ARG A 54 -5.54 17.75 -14.04
CA ARG A 54 -6.88 18.17 -13.62
C ARG A 54 -7.91 17.08 -13.93
N PRO A 55 -8.93 16.89 -13.07
CA PRO A 55 -10.07 16.04 -13.39
C PRO A 55 -10.83 16.57 -14.60
N THR A 56 -11.52 15.69 -15.31
CA THR A 56 -12.45 16.06 -16.39
C THR A 56 -13.80 16.53 -15.82
N LYS A 57 -14.28 15.82 -14.76
CA LYS A 57 -15.49 16.17 -14.01
C LYS A 57 -15.26 15.93 -12.52
N GLY A 58 -16.14 16.46 -11.70
CA GLY A 58 -16.08 16.30 -10.26
C GLY A 58 -15.06 17.23 -9.59
N ASN A 59 -14.75 16.94 -8.34
CA ASN A 59 -13.91 17.80 -7.51
C ASN A 59 -12.96 16.96 -6.67
N VAL A 60 -11.74 17.50 -6.45
CA VAL A 60 -10.76 16.93 -5.52
C VAL A 60 -10.24 18.02 -4.60
N LYS A 61 -10.16 17.70 -3.30
CA LYS A 61 -9.58 18.55 -2.27
C LYS A 61 -8.52 17.77 -1.49
N VAL A 62 -7.40 18.42 -1.22
CA VAL A 62 -6.34 17.93 -0.35
C VAL A 62 -6.14 18.96 0.75
N PHE A 63 -6.27 18.53 2.03
CA PHE A 63 -6.33 19.44 3.19
C PHE A 63 -7.38 20.54 3.05
N GLY A 64 -8.55 20.18 2.50
CA GLY A 64 -9.66 21.13 2.28
C GLY A 64 -9.49 22.08 1.09
N ALA A 65 -8.31 22.11 0.44
CA ALA A 65 -7.96 23.00 -0.65
C ALA A 65 -7.76 22.26 -1.98
N ARG A 66 -7.70 23.00 -3.07
CA ARG A 66 -7.34 22.42 -4.37
C ARG A 66 -5.91 21.87 -4.34
N PRO A 67 -5.64 20.69 -4.92
CA PRO A 67 -4.28 20.17 -5.05
C PRO A 67 -3.33 21.17 -5.73
N GLY A 68 -2.10 21.27 -5.25
CA GLY A 68 -1.09 22.21 -5.75
C GLY A 68 -1.29 23.67 -5.34
N SER A 69 -2.34 23.99 -4.53
CA SER A 69 -2.51 25.34 -3.96
C SER A 69 -1.46 25.65 -2.89
N ALA A 70 -1.28 26.95 -2.58
CA ALA A 70 -0.33 27.37 -1.55
C ALA A 70 -0.63 26.73 -0.17
N SER A 71 -1.90 26.48 0.16
CA SER A 71 -2.33 25.87 1.42
C SER A 71 -2.08 24.35 1.49
N SER A 72 -1.96 23.65 0.36
CA SER A 72 -1.59 22.24 0.30
C SER A 72 -0.09 22.03 0.04
N LYS A 73 0.60 23.05 -0.48
CA LYS A 73 2.04 22.97 -0.77
C LYS A 73 2.83 22.71 0.52
N ASN A 74 3.82 21.86 0.45
CA ASN A 74 4.68 21.40 1.55
C ASN A 74 4.01 20.50 2.61
N ARG A 75 2.67 20.37 2.61
CA ARG A 75 1.96 19.45 3.51
C ARG A 75 1.89 18.03 2.96
N PHE A 76 2.06 17.85 1.66
CA PHE A 76 2.13 16.53 1.05
C PHE A 76 3.34 16.36 0.14
N SER A 77 3.70 15.13 -0.09
CA SER A 77 4.78 14.71 -0.99
C SER A 77 4.32 13.54 -1.84
N VAL A 78 4.88 13.44 -3.04
CA VAL A 78 4.56 12.34 -3.96
C VAL A 78 5.85 11.77 -4.51
N LEU A 79 5.97 10.46 -4.50
CA LEU A 79 7.01 9.71 -5.19
C LEU A 79 6.37 8.93 -6.33
N PRO A 80 6.47 9.40 -7.58
CA PRO A 80 6.04 8.64 -8.75
C PRO A 80 6.90 7.39 -8.96
N GLN A 81 6.34 6.40 -9.65
CA GLN A 81 7.01 5.12 -9.93
C GLN A 81 8.33 5.29 -10.66
N ASP A 82 8.40 6.21 -11.62
CA ASP A 82 9.53 6.48 -12.50
C ASP A 82 10.45 7.61 -12.01
N ALA A 83 10.28 8.06 -10.77
CA ALA A 83 11.12 9.09 -10.19
C ALA A 83 12.62 8.72 -10.22
N GLN A 84 13.45 9.68 -10.57
CA GLN A 84 14.90 9.53 -10.66
C GLN A 84 15.62 10.73 -10.08
N PHE A 85 16.86 10.50 -9.62
CA PHE A 85 17.79 11.56 -9.28
C PHE A 85 18.49 12.08 -10.55
N ASP A 86 18.77 13.38 -10.60
CA ASP A 86 19.58 13.98 -11.66
C ASP A 86 21.04 13.50 -11.52
N PRO A 87 21.63 12.86 -12.53
CA PRO A 87 22.99 12.33 -12.48
C PRO A 87 24.08 13.41 -12.31
N ASN A 88 23.76 14.67 -12.58
CA ASN A 88 24.70 15.78 -12.47
C ASN A 88 24.92 16.25 -11.03
N PHE A 89 24.05 15.87 -10.10
CA PHE A 89 24.11 16.27 -8.70
C PHE A 89 24.57 15.12 -7.81
N THR A 90 25.28 15.46 -6.72
CA THR A 90 25.44 14.50 -5.63
C THR A 90 24.12 14.33 -4.86
N VAL A 91 23.97 13.20 -4.17
CA VAL A 91 22.82 12.92 -3.29
C VAL A 91 22.52 14.10 -2.37
N GLY A 92 23.54 14.57 -1.64
CA GLY A 92 23.38 15.67 -0.68
C GLY A 92 22.99 16.98 -1.35
N SER A 93 23.60 17.33 -2.49
CA SER A 93 23.29 18.57 -3.19
C SER A 93 21.86 18.59 -3.73
N GLN A 94 21.38 17.46 -4.26
CA GLN A 94 20.01 17.36 -4.76
C GLN A 94 18.98 17.39 -3.63
N LEU A 95 19.17 16.63 -2.55
CA LEU A 95 18.28 16.69 -1.37
C LEU A 95 18.26 18.11 -0.77
N LYS A 96 19.41 18.79 -0.70
CA LYS A 96 19.49 20.16 -0.22
C LYS A 96 18.75 21.15 -1.13
N LEU A 97 18.79 20.95 -2.45
CA LEU A 97 18.00 21.72 -3.40
C LEU A 97 16.51 21.57 -3.14
N TYR A 98 16.02 20.34 -3.00
CA TYR A 98 14.60 20.06 -2.69
C TYR A 98 14.18 20.62 -1.33
N ALA A 99 15.03 20.50 -0.30
CA ALA A 99 14.78 21.10 1.00
C ALA A 99 14.58 22.62 0.91
N LYS A 100 15.45 23.31 0.14
CA LYS A 100 15.32 24.74 -0.11
C LYS A 100 14.07 25.11 -0.90
N LEU A 101 13.72 24.34 -1.94
CA LEU A 101 12.49 24.54 -2.73
C LEU A 101 11.23 24.38 -1.88
N ARG A 102 11.27 23.56 -0.83
CA ARG A 102 10.22 23.43 0.19
C ARG A 102 10.25 24.57 1.23
N GLY A 103 11.22 25.48 1.16
CA GLY A 103 11.35 26.59 2.10
C GLY A 103 11.91 26.22 3.47
N LEU A 104 12.59 25.08 3.60
CA LEU A 104 13.16 24.63 4.86
C LEU A 104 14.41 25.46 5.21
N ARG A 105 14.40 26.08 6.41
CA ARG A 105 15.48 26.97 6.86
C ARG A 105 16.81 26.24 7.11
N SER A 106 16.74 25.03 7.65
CA SER A 106 17.89 24.20 8.02
C SER A 106 18.08 23.03 7.04
N ALA A 107 18.28 23.35 5.74
CA ALA A 107 18.35 22.32 4.71
C ALA A 107 19.43 21.24 4.96
N ASP A 108 20.60 21.61 5.51
CA ASP A 108 21.68 20.64 5.80
C ASP A 108 21.29 19.67 6.93
N ALA A 109 20.71 20.17 8.02
CA ALA A 109 20.24 19.31 9.11
C ALA A 109 19.12 18.37 8.64
N GLU A 110 18.24 18.88 7.78
CA GLU A 110 17.13 18.07 7.24
C GLU A 110 17.64 16.97 6.30
N VAL A 111 18.64 17.27 5.46
CA VAL A 111 19.30 16.26 4.62
C VAL A 111 19.93 15.15 5.48
N GLN A 112 20.62 15.52 6.56
CA GLN A 112 21.18 14.52 7.49
C GLN A 112 20.09 13.67 8.15
N ARG A 113 18.98 14.30 8.57
CA ARG A 113 17.83 13.59 9.15
C ARG A 113 17.26 12.56 8.20
N VAL A 114 16.90 12.95 6.98
CA VAL A 114 16.28 12.01 6.04
C VAL A 114 17.24 10.94 5.54
N LEU A 115 18.53 11.25 5.37
CA LEU A 115 19.55 10.24 5.06
C LEU A 115 19.72 9.24 6.21
N GLY A 116 19.60 9.72 7.46
CA GLY A 116 19.58 8.85 8.66
C GLY A 116 18.44 7.86 8.63
N LEU A 117 17.22 8.33 8.33
CA LEU A 117 16.03 7.48 8.25
C LEU A 117 16.17 6.34 7.23
N VAL A 118 16.85 6.58 6.12
CA VAL A 118 17.05 5.58 5.06
C VAL A 118 18.41 4.86 5.14
N GLN A 119 19.22 5.10 6.20
CA GLN A 119 20.53 4.47 6.45
C GLN A 119 21.53 4.70 5.31
N LEU A 120 21.66 5.96 4.84
CA LEU A 120 22.51 6.34 3.71
C LEU A 120 23.30 7.64 3.98
N GLN A 121 23.63 7.93 5.26
CA GLN A 121 24.39 9.14 5.63
C GLN A 121 25.79 9.18 5.00
N ASP A 122 26.43 8.02 4.87
CA ASP A 122 27.74 7.85 4.25
C ASP A 122 27.76 8.12 2.74
N ARG A 123 26.58 8.16 2.11
CA ARG A 123 26.39 8.37 0.67
C ARG A 123 26.08 9.80 0.27
N ILE A 124 26.13 10.75 1.19
CA ILE A 124 25.79 12.17 0.93
C ILE A 124 26.59 12.79 -0.22
N ARG A 125 27.85 12.36 -0.41
CA ARG A 125 28.77 12.85 -1.48
C ARG A 125 28.72 12.00 -2.75
N SER A 126 28.08 10.84 -2.72
CA SER A 126 27.96 9.93 -3.86
C SER A 126 27.09 10.54 -4.96
N LYS A 127 27.34 10.12 -6.19
CA LYS A 127 26.41 10.37 -7.30
C LYS A 127 25.36 9.27 -7.37
N PRO A 128 24.19 9.51 -8.02
CA PRO A 128 23.17 8.48 -8.19
C PRO A 128 23.65 7.21 -8.91
N GLU A 129 24.61 7.34 -9.82
CA GLU A 129 25.22 6.23 -10.56
C GLU A 129 26.02 5.25 -9.66
N ASP A 130 26.60 5.77 -8.58
CA ASP A 130 27.39 4.98 -7.61
C ASP A 130 26.52 4.12 -6.68
N LEU A 131 25.20 4.21 -6.80
CA LEU A 131 24.26 3.59 -5.88
C LEU A 131 23.57 2.37 -6.50
N SER A 132 23.35 1.33 -5.70
CA SER A 132 22.50 0.22 -6.11
C SER A 132 21.06 0.66 -6.36
N HIS A 133 20.28 -0.15 -7.06
CA HIS A 133 18.87 0.16 -7.33
C HIS A 133 18.07 0.35 -6.04
N GLY A 134 18.24 -0.53 -5.05
CA GLY A 134 17.60 -0.40 -3.73
C GLY A 134 18.03 0.85 -2.96
N MET A 135 19.32 1.24 -3.02
CA MET A 135 19.80 2.49 -2.41
C MET A 135 19.15 3.71 -3.08
N ARG A 136 19.04 3.73 -4.41
CA ARG A 136 18.35 4.81 -5.15
C ARG A 136 16.89 4.92 -4.74
N LYS A 137 16.16 3.81 -4.62
CA LYS A 137 14.76 3.82 -4.16
C LYS A 137 14.65 4.38 -2.72
N ARG A 138 15.51 3.96 -1.80
CA ARG A 138 15.54 4.50 -0.43
C ARG A 138 15.81 6.01 -0.40
N LEU A 139 16.71 6.51 -1.25
CA LEU A 139 16.96 7.95 -1.37
C LEU A 139 15.79 8.74 -1.92
N LEU A 140 15.04 8.18 -2.88
CA LEU A 140 13.83 8.81 -3.38
C LEU A 140 12.76 8.94 -2.28
N ILE A 141 12.68 7.94 -1.39
CA ILE A 141 11.81 8.02 -0.21
C ILE A 141 12.34 9.07 0.78
N ALA A 142 13.66 9.15 1.00
CA ALA A 142 14.25 10.23 1.80
C ALA A 142 13.87 11.62 1.25
N GLN A 143 13.88 11.80 -0.07
CA GLN A 143 13.41 13.05 -0.71
C GLN A 143 11.92 13.31 -0.42
N ALA A 144 11.07 12.28 -0.46
CA ALA A 144 9.65 12.42 -0.15
C ALA A 144 9.40 12.81 1.32
N LEU A 145 10.28 12.40 2.24
CA LEU A 145 10.21 12.70 3.69
C LEU A 145 10.74 14.08 4.09
N LEU A 146 11.33 14.87 3.15
CA LEU A 146 11.81 16.21 3.45
C LEU A 146 10.70 17.11 4.00
N GLY A 147 10.95 17.78 5.12
CA GLY A 147 10.03 18.72 5.75
C GLY A 147 8.83 18.09 6.45
N THR A 148 8.89 16.81 6.79
CA THR A 148 7.85 16.08 7.54
C THR A 148 6.43 16.31 7.01
N PRO A 149 6.12 15.92 5.76
CA PRO A 149 4.79 16.14 5.19
C PRO A 149 3.74 15.30 5.92
N GLU A 150 2.52 15.85 6.01
CA GLU A 150 1.38 15.18 6.66
C GLU A 150 0.80 14.03 5.81
N LEU A 151 1.04 14.08 4.49
CA LEU A 151 0.65 13.04 3.53
C LEU A 151 1.80 12.73 2.59
N ILE A 152 2.14 11.44 2.44
CA ILE A 152 3.08 10.97 1.43
C ILE A 152 2.39 9.92 0.55
N ILE A 153 2.47 10.10 -0.75
CA ILE A 153 1.97 9.14 -1.74
C ILE A 153 3.17 8.47 -2.40
N LEU A 154 3.24 7.16 -2.30
CA LEU A 154 4.30 6.33 -2.87
C LEU A 154 3.72 5.42 -3.95
N ASP A 155 4.11 5.64 -5.21
CA ASP A 155 3.67 4.80 -6.33
C ASP A 155 4.71 3.71 -6.59
N GLU A 156 4.37 2.45 -6.27
CA GLU A 156 5.21 1.26 -6.40
C GLU A 156 6.62 1.41 -5.77
N PRO A 157 6.73 1.78 -4.48
CA PRO A 157 8.02 2.11 -3.85
C PRO A 157 8.99 0.93 -3.73
N THR A 158 8.47 -0.30 -3.74
CA THR A 158 9.26 -1.53 -3.58
C THR A 158 9.42 -2.31 -4.88
N ALA A 159 8.88 -1.81 -6.00
CA ALA A 159 8.97 -2.51 -7.28
C ALA A 159 10.43 -2.67 -7.76
N GLY A 160 10.79 -3.91 -8.11
CA GLY A 160 12.10 -4.23 -8.70
C GLY A 160 13.29 -4.16 -7.74
N ILE A 161 13.08 -4.12 -6.43
CA ILE A 161 14.15 -4.18 -5.43
C ILE A 161 14.18 -5.51 -4.69
N ASP A 162 15.33 -5.82 -4.12
CA ASP A 162 15.54 -7.05 -3.34
C ASP A 162 14.79 -7.04 -2.00
N PRO A 163 14.45 -8.21 -1.44
CA PRO A 163 13.67 -8.32 -0.21
C PRO A 163 14.23 -7.55 1.00
N PRO A 164 15.55 -7.52 1.26
CA PRO A 164 16.13 -6.72 2.34
C PRO A 164 15.83 -5.21 2.21
N ASN A 165 16.00 -4.63 1.02
CA ASN A 165 15.71 -3.22 0.78
C ASN A 165 14.20 -2.93 0.85
N ALA A 166 13.35 -3.84 0.33
CA ALA A 166 11.91 -3.74 0.46
C ALA A 166 11.46 -3.72 1.93
N ARG A 167 12.07 -4.58 2.77
CA ARG A 167 11.82 -4.59 4.22
C ARG A 167 12.19 -3.26 4.87
N LEU A 168 13.37 -2.71 4.59
CA LEU A 168 13.79 -1.42 5.14
C LEU A 168 12.81 -0.29 4.79
N ILE A 169 12.26 -0.29 3.58
CA ILE A 169 11.25 0.68 3.17
C ILE A 169 9.95 0.49 3.96
N ARG A 170 9.50 -0.74 4.15
CA ARG A 170 8.29 -1.04 4.93
C ARG A 170 8.46 -0.60 6.40
N ASP A 171 9.56 -0.98 7.02
CA ASP A 171 9.86 -0.62 8.40
C ASP A 171 9.90 0.90 8.58
N LEU A 172 10.44 1.63 7.61
CA LEU A 172 10.45 3.09 7.58
C LEU A 172 9.03 3.68 7.49
N ILE A 173 8.16 3.16 6.60
CA ILE A 173 6.78 3.63 6.49
C ILE A 173 6.03 3.41 7.81
N VAL A 174 6.19 2.26 8.44
CA VAL A 174 5.57 1.96 9.74
C VAL A 174 6.09 2.91 10.83
N ALA A 175 7.39 3.14 10.89
CA ALA A 175 8.00 4.02 11.88
C ALA A 175 7.53 5.48 11.75
N GLU A 176 7.36 5.99 10.52
CA GLU A 176 6.96 7.37 10.25
C GLU A 176 5.44 7.57 10.26
N SER A 177 4.64 6.50 10.28
CA SER A 177 3.16 6.56 10.19
C SER A 177 2.47 7.21 11.38
N GLY A 178 3.17 7.42 12.50
CA GLY A 178 2.65 8.17 13.65
C GLY A 178 2.41 9.66 13.38
N ASN A 179 3.19 10.24 12.46
CA ASN A 179 3.15 11.66 12.12
C ASN A 179 2.71 11.93 10.66
N THR A 180 2.84 10.95 9.80
CA THR A 180 2.60 11.05 8.36
C THR A 180 1.61 9.99 7.91
N THR A 181 0.60 10.38 7.16
CA THR A 181 -0.28 9.43 6.47
C THR A 181 0.38 8.99 5.16
N PHE A 182 0.47 7.69 4.94
CA PHE A 182 0.99 7.14 3.68
C PHE A 182 -0.13 6.58 2.83
N ILE A 183 -0.09 6.85 1.52
CA ILE A 183 -0.83 6.11 0.50
C ILE A 183 0.21 5.35 -0.31
N VAL A 184 0.15 4.03 -0.29
CA VAL A 184 1.14 3.17 -0.94
C VAL A 184 0.44 2.35 -2.00
N SER A 185 0.84 2.51 -3.27
CA SER A 185 0.41 1.59 -4.32
C SER A 185 1.40 0.43 -4.43
N SER A 186 0.90 -0.76 -4.66
CA SER A 186 1.69 -1.92 -5.07
C SER A 186 0.80 -2.94 -5.78
N HIS A 187 1.42 -3.73 -6.65
CA HIS A 187 0.80 -4.95 -7.20
C HIS A 187 1.09 -6.18 -6.31
N ASN A 188 1.97 -6.06 -5.32
CA ASN A 188 2.25 -7.10 -4.33
C ASN A 188 1.41 -6.85 -3.07
N LEU A 189 0.29 -7.55 -2.97
CA LEU A 189 -0.68 -7.39 -1.89
C LEU A 189 -0.14 -7.86 -0.54
N ASP A 190 0.64 -8.93 -0.51
CA ASP A 190 1.28 -9.46 0.70
C ASP A 190 2.23 -8.43 1.36
N GLU A 191 2.84 -7.56 0.56
CA GLU A 191 3.67 -6.48 1.09
C GLU A 191 2.83 -5.35 1.69
N LEU A 192 1.69 -5.02 1.07
CA LEU A 192 0.80 -3.97 1.56
C LEU A 192 0.11 -4.36 2.87
N GLU A 193 -0.28 -5.63 3.03
CA GLU A 193 -0.88 -6.14 4.28
C GLU A 193 0.03 -5.95 5.50
N LYS A 194 1.35 -6.03 5.30
CA LYS A 194 2.34 -5.87 6.39
C LYS A 194 2.52 -4.43 6.86
N VAL A 195 2.01 -3.46 6.09
CA VAL A 195 2.27 -2.03 6.32
C VAL A 195 0.97 -1.25 6.49
N CYS A 196 -0.06 -1.60 5.74
CA CYS A 196 -1.30 -0.85 5.63
C CYS A 196 -2.42 -1.55 6.40
N ASN A 197 -3.23 -0.75 7.11
CA ASN A 197 -4.42 -1.25 7.81
C ASN A 197 -5.72 -0.89 7.08
N ARG A 198 -5.63 -0.09 6.02
CA ARG A 198 -6.75 0.34 5.20
C ARG A 198 -6.46 0.11 3.73
N VAL A 199 -7.50 -0.14 2.95
CA VAL A 199 -7.39 -0.40 1.51
C VAL A 199 -8.34 0.49 0.72
N ILE A 200 -7.88 0.93 -0.44
CA ILE A 200 -8.65 1.55 -1.52
C ILE A 200 -8.47 0.65 -2.73
N HIS A 201 -9.54 0.00 -3.18
CA HIS A 201 -9.51 -0.91 -4.32
C HIS A 201 -10.12 -0.25 -5.55
N LEU A 202 -9.33 -0.17 -6.61
CA LEU A 202 -9.75 0.32 -7.92
C LEU A 202 -9.77 -0.81 -8.96
N THR A 203 -10.81 -0.84 -9.78
CA THR A 203 -10.91 -1.70 -10.96
C THR A 203 -11.58 -0.91 -12.09
N ASP A 204 -11.01 -0.93 -13.29
CA ASP A 204 -11.54 -0.25 -14.48
C ASP A 204 -11.91 1.22 -14.24
N GLY A 205 -11.07 1.93 -13.48
CA GLY A 205 -11.28 3.34 -13.15
C GLY A 205 -12.35 3.60 -12.10
N ARG A 206 -12.93 2.59 -11.46
CA ARG A 206 -13.97 2.70 -10.44
C ARG A 206 -13.47 2.29 -9.07
N LEU A 207 -14.02 2.92 -8.03
CA LEU A 207 -13.81 2.51 -6.65
C LEU A 207 -14.72 1.32 -6.36
N VAL A 208 -14.11 0.14 -6.14
CA VAL A 208 -14.85 -1.09 -5.80
C VAL A 208 -15.11 -1.16 -4.31
N SER A 209 -14.09 -0.90 -3.50
CA SER A 209 -14.21 -0.92 -2.05
C SER A 209 -13.21 0.05 -1.39
N GLN A 210 -13.60 0.51 -0.20
CA GLN A 210 -12.74 1.27 0.71
C GLN A 210 -13.02 0.81 2.13
N GLY A 211 -12.00 0.42 2.88
CA GLY A 211 -12.22 -0.09 4.24
C GLY A 211 -10.95 -0.40 5.01
N VAL A 212 -11.12 -1.06 6.13
CA VAL A 212 -10.04 -1.57 6.97
C VAL A 212 -9.67 -2.96 6.48
N ILE A 213 -8.36 -3.26 6.43
CA ILE A 213 -7.85 -4.56 5.96
C ILE A 213 -8.11 -5.64 7.03
N SER A 214 -8.09 -5.30 8.32
CA SER A 214 -8.39 -6.23 9.39
C SER A 214 -9.84 -6.70 9.31
N ASP A 215 -10.05 -7.99 9.44
CA ASP A 215 -11.36 -8.58 9.57
C ASP A 215 -12.08 -7.95 10.77
N THR A 216 -12.94 -6.98 10.49
CA THR A 216 -13.95 -6.60 11.47
C THR A 216 -14.82 -7.82 11.67
N ALA A 217 -14.93 -8.22 12.92
CA ALA A 217 -15.73 -9.31 13.42
C ALA A 217 -17.08 -9.49 12.69
N THR A 218 -17.06 -10.22 11.61
CA THR A 218 -18.22 -10.96 11.17
C THR A 218 -18.28 -12.20 12.08
N GLU A 219 -19.45 -12.68 12.40
CA GLU A 219 -19.63 -13.94 13.15
C GLU A 219 -18.91 -15.12 12.44
N GLU A 220 -18.57 -14.93 11.18
CA GLU A 220 -17.83 -15.83 10.30
C GLU A 220 -16.32 -15.54 10.41
N GLY A 221 -15.59 -16.55 10.87
CA GLY A 221 -14.13 -16.58 10.83
C GLY A 221 -13.64 -17.15 9.51
N PHE A 222 -12.50 -16.69 9.06
CA PHE A 222 -11.81 -17.25 7.89
C PHE A 222 -10.41 -17.68 8.29
N LEU A 223 -9.97 -18.81 7.74
CA LEU A 223 -8.63 -19.35 7.93
C LEU A 223 -8.08 -19.77 6.57
N THR A 224 -7.00 -19.14 6.13
CA THR A 224 -6.31 -19.53 4.89
C THR A 224 -5.16 -20.46 5.21
N VAL A 225 -5.13 -21.64 4.62
CA VAL A 225 -4.07 -22.64 4.77
C VAL A 225 -3.52 -23.06 3.41
N ALA A 226 -2.19 -23.04 3.25
CA ALA A 226 -1.50 -23.58 2.10
C ALA A 226 -0.66 -24.79 2.52
N THR A 227 -0.77 -25.91 1.77
CA THR A 227 -0.14 -27.19 2.09
C THR A 227 0.72 -27.71 0.93
N ASP A 228 1.54 -28.72 1.20
CA ASP A 228 2.32 -29.40 0.17
C ASP A 228 1.49 -30.39 -0.66
N SER A 229 0.41 -30.90 -0.11
CA SER A 229 -0.49 -31.89 -0.73
C SER A 229 -1.95 -31.47 -0.65
N ASN A 230 -2.81 -32.09 -1.45
CA ASN A 230 -4.25 -31.85 -1.38
C ASN A 230 -4.80 -32.38 -0.04
N ILE A 231 -5.55 -31.52 0.67
CA ILE A 231 -6.12 -31.81 1.99
C ILE A 231 -7.66 -31.74 2.00
N SER A 232 -8.31 -31.76 0.84
CA SER A 232 -9.77 -31.64 0.75
C SER A 232 -10.50 -32.69 1.57
N HIS A 233 -9.95 -33.93 1.66
CA HIS A 233 -10.50 -35.02 2.48
C HIS A 233 -10.40 -34.77 3.99
N VAL A 234 -9.35 -34.05 4.42
CA VAL A 234 -9.12 -33.71 5.82
C VAL A 234 -10.03 -32.57 6.26
N ILE A 235 -10.16 -31.57 5.39
CA ILE A 235 -10.96 -30.37 5.66
C ILE A 235 -12.43 -30.72 5.87
N GLN A 236 -12.98 -31.68 5.10
CA GLN A 236 -14.38 -32.09 5.20
C GLN A 236 -14.73 -32.71 6.57
N SER A 237 -13.74 -33.19 7.33
CA SER A 237 -13.92 -33.74 8.65
C SER A 237 -13.93 -32.71 9.78
N LEU A 238 -13.60 -31.44 9.49
CA LEU A 238 -13.49 -30.37 10.48
C LEU A 238 -14.87 -29.95 11.01
N ALA A 239 -15.06 -30.08 12.30
CA ALA A 239 -16.27 -29.64 12.98
C ALA A 239 -16.37 -28.12 12.97
N GLY A 240 -17.53 -27.55 12.57
CA GLY A 240 -17.77 -26.12 12.54
C GLY A 240 -17.32 -25.43 11.25
N LEU A 241 -16.87 -26.17 10.26
CA LEU A 241 -16.63 -25.65 8.92
C LEU A 241 -17.97 -25.28 8.27
N ILE A 242 -18.06 -24.08 7.71
CA ILE A 242 -19.24 -23.58 6.98
C ILE A 242 -19.03 -23.76 5.48
N ASN A 243 -17.86 -23.33 4.97
CA ASN A 243 -17.57 -23.36 3.55
C ASN A 243 -16.06 -23.52 3.29
N VAL A 244 -15.70 -24.03 2.11
CA VAL A 244 -14.31 -24.19 1.66
C VAL A 244 -14.20 -23.66 0.25
N THR A 245 -13.23 -22.77 0.04
CA THR A 245 -12.82 -22.36 -1.30
C THR A 245 -11.41 -22.89 -1.54
N GLU A 246 -11.24 -23.68 -2.60
CA GLU A 246 -9.94 -24.21 -3.01
C GLU A 246 -9.37 -23.32 -4.10
N ASN A 247 -8.17 -22.80 -3.87
CA ASN A 247 -7.39 -22.02 -4.83
C ASN A 247 -6.31 -22.89 -5.50
N GLN A 248 -5.67 -22.37 -6.54
CA GLN A 248 -4.54 -23.05 -7.18
C GLN A 248 -3.38 -23.27 -6.18
N GLY A 249 -2.70 -24.42 -6.29
CA GLY A 249 -1.49 -24.71 -5.49
C GLY A 249 -1.74 -25.25 -4.08
N ASN A 250 -2.87 -25.93 -3.84
CA ASN A 250 -3.26 -26.50 -2.55
C ASN A 250 -3.42 -25.42 -1.45
N GLU A 251 -3.97 -24.29 -1.81
CA GLU A 251 -4.36 -23.25 -0.88
C GLU A 251 -5.87 -23.30 -0.66
N TYR A 252 -6.30 -23.30 0.61
CA TYR A 252 -7.69 -23.47 1.02
C TYR A 252 -8.09 -22.31 1.92
N ILE A 253 -9.25 -21.72 1.64
CA ILE A 253 -9.92 -20.73 2.49
C ILE A 253 -11.05 -21.46 3.19
N LEU A 254 -10.94 -21.55 4.49
CA LEU A 254 -11.90 -22.20 5.38
C LEU A 254 -12.74 -21.14 6.05
N GLU A 255 -14.05 -21.21 5.85
CA GLU A 255 -15.01 -20.33 6.51
C GLU A 255 -15.64 -21.10 7.70
N PHE A 256 -15.63 -20.50 8.88
CA PHE A 256 -16.15 -21.12 10.10
C PHE A 256 -16.81 -20.07 11.01
N ASN A 257 -17.67 -20.51 11.92
CA ASN A 257 -18.26 -19.60 12.89
C ASN A 257 -17.32 -19.43 14.09
N HIS A 258 -16.78 -18.23 14.23
CA HIS A 258 -15.81 -17.90 15.28
C HIS A 258 -16.43 -17.92 16.69
N GLN A 259 -17.72 -17.63 16.84
CA GLN A 259 -18.39 -17.63 18.15
C GLN A 259 -18.66 -19.04 18.65
N THR A 260 -19.04 -19.94 17.76
CA THR A 260 -19.33 -21.35 18.11
C THR A 260 -18.09 -22.23 18.14
N ASN A 261 -17.04 -21.86 17.37
CA ASN A 261 -15.77 -22.60 17.33
C ASN A 261 -14.54 -21.68 17.35
N PRO A 262 -14.24 -21.02 18.47
CA PRO A 262 -13.10 -20.09 18.59
C PRO A 262 -11.74 -20.80 18.46
N GLN A 263 -11.70 -22.13 18.61
CA GLN A 263 -10.49 -22.94 18.50
C GLN A 263 -10.36 -23.69 17.17
N PHE A 264 -11.10 -23.30 16.14
CA PHE A 264 -11.11 -23.96 14.83
C PHE A 264 -9.70 -24.14 14.24
N HIS A 265 -8.84 -23.11 14.37
CA HIS A 265 -7.45 -23.16 13.92
C HIS A 265 -6.62 -24.23 14.65
N ILE A 266 -6.89 -24.48 15.94
CA ILE A 266 -6.22 -25.55 16.72
C ILE A 266 -6.66 -26.92 16.21
N SER A 267 -7.95 -27.10 15.96
CA SER A 267 -8.48 -28.34 15.42
C SER A 267 -7.89 -28.66 14.04
N LEU A 268 -7.75 -27.66 13.17
CA LEU A 268 -7.09 -27.85 11.89
C LEU A 268 -5.62 -28.27 12.06
N LEU A 269 -4.86 -27.58 12.93
CA LEU A 269 -3.46 -27.90 13.16
C LEU A 269 -3.26 -29.30 13.74
N GLN A 270 -4.15 -29.76 14.63
CA GLN A 270 -4.13 -31.13 15.18
C GLN A 270 -4.35 -32.17 14.07
N ILE A 271 -5.36 -31.99 13.25
CA ILE A 271 -5.66 -32.93 12.16
C ILE A 271 -4.50 -32.96 11.13
N LEU A 272 -3.93 -31.81 10.78
CA LEU A 272 -2.76 -31.76 9.88
C LEU A 272 -1.55 -32.51 10.48
N ALA A 273 -1.34 -32.38 11.79
CA ALA A 273 -0.28 -33.11 12.50
C ALA A 273 -0.53 -34.62 12.55
N ASP A 274 -1.77 -35.06 12.84
CA ASP A 274 -2.16 -36.46 12.93
C ASP A 274 -2.02 -37.18 11.58
N GLU A 275 -2.34 -36.48 10.48
CA GLU A 275 -2.19 -36.96 9.10
C GLU A 275 -0.78 -36.75 8.54
N ASN A 276 0.16 -36.22 9.34
CA ASN A 276 1.55 -35.91 8.96
C ASN A 276 1.64 -34.98 7.70
N ILE A 277 0.69 -34.07 7.58
CA ILE A 277 0.62 -33.08 6.48
C ILE A 277 1.38 -31.83 6.85
N ARG A 278 2.32 -31.41 5.99
CA ARG A 278 3.05 -30.15 6.17
C ARG A 278 2.27 -29.00 5.57
N TYR A 279 2.15 -27.90 6.32
CA TYR A 279 1.63 -26.65 5.80
C TYR A 279 2.76 -25.66 5.55
N LYS A 280 2.62 -24.87 4.48
CA LYS A 280 3.56 -23.78 4.10
C LYS A 280 3.19 -22.49 4.77
N ARG A 281 1.88 -22.23 4.88
CA ARG A 281 1.32 -20.97 5.35
C ARG A 281 0.02 -21.23 6.07
N LEU A 282 -0.20 -20.52 7.17
CA LEU A 282 -1.48 -20.46 7.89
C LEU A 282 -1.73 -18.99 8.25
N ILE A 283 -2.85 -18.45 7.81
CA ILE A 283 -3.24 -17.05 8.03
C ILE A 283 -4.63 -17.06 8.67
N ASN A 284 -4.77 -16.33 9.77
CA ASN A 284 -6.09 -16.07 10.35
C ASN A 284 -6.75 -14.94 9.54
N GLY A 285 -7.79 -15.27 8.79
CA GLY A 285 -8.45 -14.37 7.86
C GLY A 285 -8.27 -14.76 6.39
N ARG A 286 -8.80 -13.90 5.51
CA ARG A 286 -8.57 -13.95 4.05
C ARG A 286 -7.40 -13.06 3.70
N THR A 287 -6.62 -13.43 2.70
CA THR A 287 -5.61 -12.53 2.11
C THR A 287 -6.29 -11.34 1.43
N LEU A 288 -5.56 -10.24 1.24
CA LEU A 288 -6.08 -9.08 0.48
C LEU A 288 -6.49 -9.49 -0.95
N GLU A 289 -5.74 -10.39 -1.55
CA GLU A 289 -6.04 -10.93 -2.88
C GLU A 289 -7.41 -11.62 -2.88
N GLU A 290 -7.67 -12.48 -1.93
CA GLU A 290 -8.95 -13.20 -1.78
C GLU A 290 -10.11 -12.25 -1.50
N LYS A 291 -9.92 -11.25 -0.63
CA LYS A 291 -10.94 -10.22 -0.34
C LYS A 291 -11.29 -9.42 -1.59
N MET A 292 -10.31 -9.17 -2.47
CA MET A 292 -10.51 -8.43 -3.70
C MET A 292 -11.27 -9.25 -4.77
N TYR A 293 -10.98 -10.54 -4.89
CA TYR A 293 -11.59 -11.38 -5.93
C TYR A 293 -12.93 -12.00 -5.51
N SER A 294 -13.18 -12.20 -4.21
CA SER A 294 -14.47 -12.70 -3.71
C SER A 294 -15.61 -11.69 -3.93
N SER A 295 -15.32 -10.39 -4.01
CA SER A 295 -16.31 -9.34 -4.29
C SER A 295 -16.80 -9.35 -5.73
N ASN A 296 -16.12 -10.00 -6.67
CA ASN A 296 -16.47 -10.09 -8.08
C ASN A 296 -17.32 -11.33 -8.44
N ALA A 297 -17.57 -12.23 -7.49
CA ALA A 297 -18.36 -13.46 -7.71
C ALA A 297 -19.86 -13.32 -7.41
N VAL A 298 -20.30 -12.12 -7.00
CA VAL A 298 -21.71 -11.81 -6.70
C VAL A 298 -22.19 -10.68 -7.62
N ASN A 299 -22.28 -10.97 -8.91
CA ASN A 299 -23.16 -10.26 -9.86
C ASN A 299 -23.45 -11.17 -11.06
#